data_a3a6aad480228a66c9804d789b47b0b5
#
_entry.id   a3a6aad480228a66c9804d789b47b0b5
#
_cell.length_a   1.000
_cell.length_b   1.000
_cell.length_c   1.000
_cell.angle_alpha   90.00
_cell.angle_beta   90.00
_cell.angle_gamma   90.00
#
_symmetry.space_group_name_H-M   'P 1'
#
loop_
_entity.id
_entity.type
_entity.pdbx_description
1 polymer ?
#
loop_
_entity_poly.entity_id
_entity_poly.type
_entity_poly.pdbx_seq_one_letter_code
_entity_poly.pdbx_strand_id
1 'polypeptide(L)'
;ARAALTQDTVWVCTEGQVQDLPVAGNAVIGVEAELAYELACDLPPREQPYSEADVLAAVRAAHAAIEVCDTRYAAWGVQGEWSRLADQACHGALVVGSGRADVAALQPLSVPVSLWVNGTLAVQRPAWGNPAGDPLRLLTWLANEGAHSLGGLRAGQWVTTGSCTGTVLVAPGARVMAKLGGIGCAELQCV
;
A
#
# COMPACT_ATOMS: atom_id res chain seq x y z
N ALA A 1 -8.82 -4.05 10.36
CA ALA A 1 -9.72 -4.05 9.19
C ALA A 1 -8.94 -4.43 7.94
N ARG A 2 -9.59 -4.91 6.90
CA ARG A 2 -9.05 -5.20 5.58
C ARG A 2 -10.03 -4.77 4.50
N ALA A 3 -9.52 -4.42 3.33
CA ALA A 3 -10.30 -4.22 2.12
C ALA A 3 -9.65 -4.98 0.96
N ALA A 4 -10.45 -5.50 0.02
CA ALA A 4 -9.93 -6.10 -1.19
C ALA A 4 -9.70 -4.99 -2.22
N LEU A 5 -8.52 -5.00 -2.86
CA LEU A 5 -8.24 -4.18 -4.02
C LEU A 5 -8.71 -4.91 -5.28
N THR A 6 -9.26 -4.19 -6.24
CA THR A 6 -9.59 -4.76 -7.54
C THR A 6 -8.40 -4.61 -8.49
N GLN A 7 -8.23 -5.56 -9.40
CA GLN A 7 -7.05 -5.60 -10.26
C GLN A 7 -6.90 -4.36 -11.15
N ASP A 8 -8.01 -3.76 -11.54
CA ASP A 8 -8.08 -2.54 -12.36
C ASP A 8 -7.64 -1.27 -11.63
N THR A 9 -7.51 -1.32 -10.30
CA THR A 9 -7.01 -0.20 -9.48
C THR A 9 -5.55 -0.35 -9.05
N VAL A 10 -4.88 -1.44 -9.46
CA VAL A 10 -3.46 -1.69 -9.12
C VAL A 10 -2.58 -1.51 -10.35
N TRP A 11 -1.66 -0.57 -10.27
CA TRP A 11 -0.73 -0.19 -11.32
C TRP A 11 0.70 -0.56 -10.90
N VAL A 12 1.34 -1.47 -11.64
CA VAL A 12 2.71 -1.91 -11.33
C VAL A 12 3.67 -1.29 -12.32
N CYS A 13 4.63 -0.54 -11.80
CA CYS A 13 5.59 0.24 -12.58
C CYS A 13 7.00 -0.33 -12.46
N THR A 14 7.77 -0.17 -13.52
CA THR A 14 9.21 -0.42 -13.50
C THR A 14 9.95 0.72 -12.81
N GLU A 15 11.20 0.50 -12.42
CA GLU A 15 12.04 1.53 -11.81
C GLU A 15 12.18 2.75 -12.72
N GLY A 16 11.95 3.94 -12.16
CA GLY A 16 12.01 5.22 -12.88
C GLY A 16 10.79 5.53 -13.74
N GLN A 17 9.82 4.64 -13.81
CA GLN A 17 8.56 4.90 -14.50
C GLN A 17 7.66 5.79 -13.64
N VAL A 18 7.08 6.83 -14.25
CA VAL A 18 6.02 7.65 -13.67
C VAL A 18 4.69 7.14 -14.20
N GLN A 19 3.78 6.79 -13.31
CA GLN A 19 2.45 6.33 -13.71
C GLN A 19 1.52 7.53 -13.93
N ASP A 20 1.00 7.69 -15.14
CA ASP A 20 -0.13 8.58 -15.39
C ASP A 20 -1.39 7.97 -14.79
N LEU A 21 -1.95 8.63 -13.79
CA LEU A 21 -3.14 8.18 -13.09
C LEU A 21 -4.32 9.12 -13.41
N PRO A 22 -5.35 8.62 -14.09
CA PRO A 22 -6.57 9.38 -14.31
C PRO A 22 -7.26 9.68 -12.99
N VAL A 23 -7.51 10.96 -12.72
CA VAL A 23 -8.19 11.42 -11.49
C VAL A 23 -9.47 12.20 -11.78
N ALA A 24 -9.88 12.25 -13.05
CA ALA A 24 -11.13 12.90 -13.43
C ALA A 24 -12.32 12.17 -12.80
N GLY A 25 -13.11 12.91 -12.02
CA GLY A 25 -14.27 12.37 -11.31
C GLY A 25 -14.00 11.94 -9.87
N ASN A 26 -12.75 11.97 -9.40
CA ASN A 26 -12.45 11.75 -7.99
C ASN A 26 -13.09 12.87 -7.14
N ALA A 27 -13.69 12.49 -6.01
CA ALA A 27 -14.19 13.44 -5.02
C ALA A 27 -13.04 14.13 -4.27
N VAL A 28 -11.95 13.38 -4.02
CA VAL A 28 -10.69 13.87 -3.46
C VAL A 28 -9.53 13.11 -4.11
N ILE A 29 -8.33 13.68 -4.02
CA ILE A 29 -7.10 12.98 -4.36
C ILE A 29 -6.21 13.03 -3.12
N GLY A 30 -6.28 11.98 -2.30
CA GLY A 30 -5.39 11.79 -1.16
C GLY A 30 -4.26 10.85 -1.56
N VAL A 31 -3.03 11.15 -1.18
CA VAL A 31 -1.87 10.29 -1.49
C VAL A 31 -1.15 9.88 -0.22
N GLU A 32 -0.74 8.61 -0.15
CA GLU A 32 -0.07 8.00 0.99
C GLU A 32 1.12 7.16 0.52
N ALA A 33 2.26 7.27 1.22
CA ALA A 33 3.36 6.33 0.99
C ALA A 33 3.13 5.06 1.80
N GLU A 34 3.25 3.91 1.14
CA GLU A 34 3.01 2.59 1.71
C GLU A 34 4.09 1.58 1.34
N LEU A 35 4.18 0.50 2.13
CA LEU A 35 4.89 -0.70 1.76
C LEU A 35 3.90 -1.70 1.16
N ALA A 36 4.19 -2.21 -0.02
CA ALA A 36 3.46 -3.30 -0.64
C ALA A 36 4.32 -4.57 -0.72
N TYR A 37 3.74 -5.72 -0.37
CA TYR A 37 4.34 -7.03 -0.57
C TYR A 37 3.76 -7.69 -1.83
N GLU A 38 4.64 -8.28 -2.66
CA GLU A 38 4.26 -9.20 -3.73
C GLU A 38 4.40 -10.64 -3.24
N LEU A 39 3.37 -11.46 -3.41
CA LEU A 39 3.42 -12.86 -3.02
C LEU A 39 4.00 -13.73 -4.14
N ALA A 40 4.93 -14.62 -3.78
CA ALA A 40 5.50 -15.65 -4.65
C ALA A 40 4.71 -16.96 -4.61
N CYS A 41 4.06 -17.25 -3.46
CA CYS A 41 3.37 -18.49 -3.21
C CYS A 41 1.99 -18.26 -2.61
N ASP A 42 1.11 -19.25 -2.78
CA ASP A 42 -0.21 -19.25 -2.15
C ASP A 42 -0.08 -19.46 -0.63
N LEU A 43 -0.96 -18.80 0.09
CA LEU A 43 -1.18 -19.00 1.53
C LEU A 43 -2.67 -19.33 1.75
N PRO A 44 -3.09 -20.59 1.46
CA PRO A 44 -4.48 -21.00 1.64
C PRO A 44 -4.85 -21.08 3.14
N PRO A 45 -6.13 -21.00 3.50
CA PRO A 45 -6.56 -21.26 4.85
C PRO A 45 -6.12 -22.65 5.31
N ARG A 46 -5.61 -22.76 6.55
CA ARG A 46 -5.18 -24.03 7.16
C ARG A 46 -5.46 -24.02 8.66
N GLU A 47 -5.56 -25.23 9.27
CA GLU A 47 -5.84 -25.37 10.71
C GLU A 47 -4.71 -24.82 11.58
N GLN A 48 -3.45 -25.14 11.20
CA GLN A 48 -2.28 -24.63 11.91
C GLN A 48 -1.94 -23.22 11.35
N PRO A 49 -1.95 -22.19 12.20
CA PRO A 49 -1.62 -20.84 11.74
C PRO A 49 -0.22 -20.73 11.12
N TYR A 50 -0.07 -19.88 10.13
CA TYR A 50 1.22 -19.49 9.56
C TYR A 50 2.03 -18.72 10.59
N SER A 51 3.29 -19.08 10.76
CA SER A 51 4.27 -18.24 11.45
C SER A 51 4.67 -17.06 10.57
N GLU A 52 5.28 -16.03 11.16
CA GLU A 52 5.87 -14.92 10.38
C GLU A 52 6.95 -15.43 9.40
N ALA A 53 7.69 -16.45 9.77
CA ALA A 53 8.69 -17.08 8.89
C ALA A 53 8.04 -17.77 7.68
N ASP A 54 6.91 -18.47 7.86
CA ASP A 54 6.16 -19.08 6.76
C ASP A 54 5.65 -18.00 5.79
N VAL A 55 5.10 -16.92 6.35
CA VAL A 55 4.54 -15.83 5.54
C VAL A 55 5.66 -15.09 4.80
N LEU A 56 6.77 -14.81 5.47
CA LEU A 56 7.93 -14.15 4.84
C LEU A 56 8.51 -14.98 3.70
N ALA A 57 8.55 -16.31 3.85
CA ALA A 57 9.01 -17.23 2.80
C ALA A 57 8.08 -17.24 1.56
N ALA A 58 6.81 -16.82 1.71
CA ALA A 58 5.87 -16.69 0.61
C ALA A 58 5.93 -15.32 -0.09
N VAL A 59 6.71 -14.35 0.43
CA VAL A 59 6.89 -13.03 -0.17
C VAL A 59 7.98 -13.08 -1.24
N ARG A 60 7.68 -12.57 -2.43
CA ARG A 60 8.64 -12.41 -3.52
C ARG A 60 9.52 -11.18 -3.32
N ALA A 61 8.88 -10.05 -3.00
CA ALA A 61 9.55 -8.76 -2.87
C ALA A 61 8.72 -7.79 -2.02
N ALA A 62 9.39 -6.78 -1.48
CA ALA A 62 8.78 -5.62 -0.85
C ALA A 62 9.02 -4.39 -1.72
N HIS A 63 8.00 -3.58 -1.93
CA HIS A 63 8.00 -2.45 -2.85
C HIS A 63 7.58 -1.16 -2.16
N ALA A 64 8.10 -0.04 -2.64
CA ALA A 64 7.51 1.26 -2.36
C ALA A 64 6.21 1.39 -3.19
N ALA A 65 5.17 1.91 -2.56
CA ALA A 65 3.89 2.14 -3.23
C ALA A 65 3.31 3.51 -2.83
N ILE A 66 2.41 4.01 -3.68
CA ILE A 66 1.55 5.13 -3.38
C ILE A 66 0.11 4.63 -3.42
N GLU A 67 -0.60 4.67 -2.29
CA GLU A 67 -2.05 4.58 -2.33
C GLU A 67 -2.64 5.94 -2.66
N VAL A 68 -3.58 5.94 -3.59
CA VAL A 68 -4.41 7.10 -3.90
C VAL A 68 -5.77 6.87 -3.28
N CYS A 69 -6.08 7.68 -2.30
CA CYS A 69 -7.34 7.65 -1.61
C CYS A 69 -8.38 8.51 -2.33
N ASP A 70 -9.59 7.98 -2.42
CA ASP A 70 -10.77 8.66 -2.91
C ASP A 70 -11.98 8.22 -2.08
N THR A 71 -13.14 8.79 -2.32
CA THR A 71 -14.39 8.36 -1.68
C THR A 71 -15.56 8.40 -2.64
N ARG A 72 -16.42 7.40 -2.55
CA ARG A 72 -17.71 7.35 -3.27
C ARG A 72 -18.80 8.17 -2.56
N TYR A 73 -18.47 8.80 -1.43
CA TYR A 73 -19.37 9.70 -0.71
C TYR A 73 -19.16 11.16 -1.11
N ALA A 74 -20.21 11.98 -0.92
CA ALA A 74 -20.17 13.40 -1.26
C ALA A 74 -19.20 14.23 -0.42
N ALA A 75 -18.74 13.73 0.73
CA ALA A 75 -17.80 14.42 1.61
C ALA A 75 -16.75 13.46 2.16
N TRP A 76 -15.51 13.93 2.22
CA TRP A 76 -14.37 13.20 2.77
C TRP A 76 -14.36 13.20 4.29
N GLY A 77 -14.10 12.05 4.90
CA GLY A 77 -13.72 11.94 6.31
C GLY A 77 -14.86 12.06 7.33
N VAL A 78 -16.11 12.23 6.88
CA VAL A 78 -17.27 12.38 7.77
C VAL A 78 -18.05 11.08 8.01
N GLN A 79 -17.70 10.02 7.30
CA GLN A 79 -18.40 8.74 7.34
C GLN A 79 -18.01 7.94 8.58
N GLY A 80 -18.97 7.22 9.14
CA GLY A 80 -18.72 6.24 10.18
C GLY A 80 -17.85 5.07 9.70
N GLU A 81 -17.34 4.29 10.63
CA GLU A 81 -16.38 3.19 10.37
C GLU A 81 -16.91 2.18 9.33
N TRP A 82 -18.16 1.74 9.47
CA TRP A 82 -18.76 0.77 8.55
C TRP A 82 -18.94 1.30 7.13
N SER A 83 -19.28 2.59 7.01
CA SER A 83 -19.39 3.25 5.71
C SER A 83 -18.03 3.36 5.02
N ARG A 84 -16.97 3.70 5.79
CA ARG A 84 -15.60 3.72 5.25
C ARG A 84 -15.12 2.34 4.85
N LEU A 85 -15.46 1.30 5.62
CA LEU A 85 -15.13 -0.08 5.24
C LEU A 85 -15.86 -0.51 3.97
N ALA A 86 -17.13 -0.17 3.82
CA ALA A 86 -17.91 -0.42 2.61
C ALA A 86 -17.37 0.37 1.39
N ASP A 87 -16.73 1.51 1.63
CA ASP A 87 -16.03 2.34 0.65
C ASP A 87 -14.56 1.87 0.41
N GLN A 88 -14.29 0.58 0.60
CA GLN A 88 -12.98 -0.05 0.46
C GLN A 88 -11.88 0.65 1.29
N ALA A 89 -12.21 1.19 2.48
CA ALA A 89 -11.34 2.02 3.30
C ALA A 89 -10.81 3.27 2.57
N CYS A 90 -11.61 3.84 1.68
CA CYS A 90 -11.28 4.99 0.83
C CYS A 90 -10.26 4.68 -0.28
N HIS A 91 -10.11 3.43 -0.67
CA HIS A 91 -9.22 3.05 -1.77
C HIS A 91 -9.71 3.60 -3.11
N GLY A 92 -8.85 4.28 -3.83
CA GLY A 92 -9.04 4.71 -5.22
C GLY A 92 -8.10 3.98 -6.18
N ALA A 93 -6.79 3.98 -5.89
CA ALA A 93 -5.78 3.29 -6.69
C ALA A 93 -4.55 2.93 -5.84
N LEU A 94 -3.79 1.92 -6.28
CA LEU A 94 -2.47 1.58 -5.75
C LEU A 94 -1.44 1.62 -6.90
N VAL A 95 -0.44 2.48 -6.77
CA VAL A 95 0.70 2.53 -7.69
C VAL A 95 1.90 1.88 -7.01
N VAL A 96 2.30 0.73 -7.50
CA VAL A 96 3.45 -0.04 -6.99
C VAL A 96 4.67 0.31 -7.82
N GLY A 97 5.71 0.79 -7.18
CA GLY A 97 6.98 1.16 -7.80
C GLY A 97 8.07 0.10 -7.64
N SER A 98 9.33 0.55 -7.67
CA SER A 98 10.47 -0.33 -7.47
C SER A 98 10.51 -0.94 -6.08
N GLY A 99 11.20 -2.07 -5.95
CA GLY A 99 11.28 -2.83 -4.71
C GLY A 99 12.55 -3.66 -4.59
N ARG A 100 12.63 -4.47 -3.54
CA ARG A 100 13.73 -5.40 -3.30
C ARG A 100 13.23 -6.80 -2.98
N ALA A 101 13.91 -7.81 -3.54
CA ALA A 101 13.58 -9.22 -3.34
C ALA A 101 14.15 -9.80 -2.03
N ASP A 102 15.22 -9.22 -1.49
CA ASP A 102 15.79 -9.65 -0.22
C ASP A 102 14.99 -9.09 0.97
N VAL A 103 13.79 -9.69 1.16
CA VAL A 103 12.87 -9.30 2.23
C VAL A 103 13.32 -9.81 3.61
N ALA A 104 14.11 -10.88 3.66
CA ALA A 104 14.58 -11.46 4.92
C ALA A 104 15.56 -10.54 5.66
N ALA A 105 16.34 -9.74 4.92
CA ALA A 105 17.25 -8.75 5.48
C ALA A 105 16.59 -7.40 5.76
N LEU A 106 15.29 -7.26 5.46
CA LEU A 106 14.57 -6.02 5.65
C LEU A 106 14.26 -5.82 7.14
N GLN A 107 14.50 -4.61 7.63
CA GLN A 107 14.08 -4.17 8.96
C GLN A 107 13.05 -3.03 8.79
N PRO A 108 11.77 -3.36 8.56
CA PRO A 108 10.77 -2.38 8.14
C PRO A 108 10.66 -1.18 9.10
N LEU A 109 10.75 -1.45 10.40
CA LEU A 109 10.60 -0.41 11.43
C LEU A 109 11.72 0.64 11.42
N SER A 110 12.85 0.37 10.73
CA SER A 110 13.97 1.28 10.57
C SER A 110 13.99 2.00 9.22
N VAL A 111 13.03 1.71 8.34
CA VAL A 111 12.97 2.27 6.99
C VAL A 111 12.57 3.74 7.04
N PRO A 112 13.41 4.67 6.56
CA PRO A 112 12.98 6.06 6.38
C PRO A 112 12.00 6.17 5.22
N VAL A 113 10.94 6.96 5.44
CA VAL A 113 9.88 7.18 4.46
C VAL A 113 9.77 8.66 4.13
N SER A 114 9.64 8.97 2.85
CA SER A 114 9.46 10.34 2.38
C SER A 114 8.43 10.39 1.26
N LEU A 115 7.64 11.46 1.26
CA LEU A 115 6.63 11.75 0.25
C LEU A 115 6.86 13.17 -0.28
N TRP A 116 6.98 13.31 -1.59
CA TRP A 116 7.13 14.60 -2.28
C TRP A 116 5.90 14.87 -3.15
N VAL A 117 5.51 16.13 -3.21
CA VAL A 117 4.47 16.63 -4.10
C VAL A 117 5.07 17.79 -4.91
N ASN A 118 5.03 17.68 -6.24
CA ASN A 118 5.59 18.67 -7.17
C ASN A 118 7.05 19.04 -6.85
N GLY A 119 7.88 18.04 -6.50
CA GLY A 119 9.28 18.22 -6.13
C GLY A 119 9.53 18.79 -4.73
N THR A 120 8.48 19.14 -3.98
CA THR A 120 8.60 19.63 -2.60
C THR A 120 8.35 18.50 -1.61
N LEU A 121 9.21 18.39 -0.60
CA LEU A 121 9.07 17.41 0.47
C LEU A 121 7.83 17.73 1.32
N ALA A 122 6.80 16.89 1.21
CA ALA A 122 5.55 17.05 1.95
C ALA A 122 5.60 16.36 3.32
N VAL A 123 6.12 15.12 3.36
CA VAL A 123 6.25 14.34 4.61
C VAL A 123 7.60 13.63 4.62
N GLN A 124 8.24 13.63 5.80
CA GLN A 124 9.42 12.82 6.08
C GLN A 124 9.26 12.12 7.43
N ARG A 125 9.56 10.82 7.43
CA ARG A 125 9.69 10.00 8.64
C ARG A 125 11.12 9.44 8.67
N PRO A 126 11.90 9.68 9.72
CA PRO A 126 13.28 9.18 9.82
C PRO A 126 13.32 7.65 9.98
N ALA A 127 12.23 7.06 10.45
CA ALA A 127 11.98 5.64 10.56
C ALA A 127 10.51 5.38 10.21
N TRP A 128 10.12 4.11 10.18
CA TRP A 128 8.75 3.66 9.88
C TRP A 128 7.67 4.57 10.50
N GLY A 129 6.65 4.90 9.73
CA GLY A 129 5.62 5.84 10.16
C GLY A 129 4.22 5.22 10.30
N ASN A 130 4.06 3.94 9.99
CA ASN A 130 2.77 3.27 10.06
C ASN A 130 2.36 3.04 11.53
N PRO A 131 1.23 3.60 12.01
CA PRO A 131 0.81 3.46 13.40
C PRO A 131 0.40 2.03 13.78
N ALA A 132 0.11 1.16 12.79
CA ALA A 132 -0.19 -0.25 13.04
C ALA A 132 1.06 -1.09 13.36
N GLY A 133 2.26 -0.52 13.23
CA GLY A 133 3.54 -1.15 13.58
C GLY A 133 4.10 -2.03 12.47
N ASP A 134 4.57 -3.23 12.82
CA ASP A 134 5.29 -4.11 11.91
C ASP A 134 4.40 -4.60 10.74
N PRO A 135 4.79 -4.32 9.48
CA PRO A 135 4.03 -4.75 8.30
C PRO A 135 4.01 -6.27 8.11
N LEU A 136 5.05 -7.01 8.56
CA LEU A 136 5.05 -8.47 8.49
C LEU A 136 4.00 -9.06 9.43
N ARG A 137 3.86 -8.52 10.64
CA ARG A 137 2.79 -8.90 11.57
C ARG A 137 1.40 -8.69 10.96
N LEU A 138 1.20 -7.59 10.21
CA LEU A 138 -0.07 -7.30 9.53
C LEU A 138 -0.34 -8.31 8.40
N LEU A 139 0.68 -8.64 7.61
CA LEU A 139 0.57 -9.65 6.55
C LEU A 139 0.29 -11.03 7.15
N THR A 140 0.93 -11.39 8.26
CA THR A 140 0.71 -12.65 8.97
C THR A 140 -0.72 -12.76 9.51
N TRP A 141 -1.25 -11.68 10.08
CA TRP A 141 -2.66 -11.63 10.48
C TRP A 141 -3.58 -11.77 9.27
N LEU A 142 -3.28 -11.12 8.15
CA LEU A 142 -4.08 -11.23 6.94
C LEU A 142 -4.10 -12.68 6.41
N ALA A 143 -2.96 -13.35 6.40
CA ALA A 143 -2.86 -14.75 5.96
C ALA A 143 -3.66 -15.71 6.86
N ASN A 144 -3.62 -15.49 8.18
CA ASN A 144 -4.25 -16.40 9.15
C ASN A 144 -5.74 -16.16 9.37
N GLU A 145 -6.19 -14.89 9.27
CA GLU A 145 -7.55 -14.53 9.66
C GLU A 145 -8.23 -13.66 8.59
N GLY A 146 -7.54 -12.61 8.15
CA GLY A 146 -8.13 -11.58 7.31
C GLY A 146 -8.60 -12.09 5.96
N ALA A 147 -7.89 -13.03 5.36
CA ALA A 147 -8.17 -13.55 4.02
C ALA A 147 -8.99 -14.86 4.01
N HIS A 148 -9.33 -15.44 5.16
CA HIS A 148 -10.04 -16.74 5.23
C HIS A 148 -11.32 -16.74 4.41
N SER A 149 -12.15 -15.71 4.53
CA SER A 149 -13.42 -15.62 3.80
C SER A 149 -13.23 -15.42 2.26
N LEU A 150 -12.00 -15.16 1.82
CA LEU A 150 -11.63 -15.01 0.41
C LEU A 150 -10.88 -16.23 -0.14
N GLY A 151 -10.75 -17.31 0.64
CA GLY A 151 -10.02 -18.51 0.26
C GLY A 151 -8.50 -18.40 0.43
N GLY A 152 -8.04 -17.49 1.29
CA GLY A 152 -6.63 -17.23 1.56
C GLY A 152 -5.99 -16.22 0.61
N LEU A 153 -4.66 -16.17 0.60
CA LEU A 153 -3.88 -15.33 -0.28
C LEU A 153 -3.25 -16.19 -1.39
N ARG A 154 -2.99 -15.58 -2.55
CA ARG A 154 -2.48 -16.29 -3.73
C ARG A 154 -1.20 -15.64 -4.26
N ALA A 155 -0.36 -16.45 -4.89
CA ALA A 155 0.81 -15.98 -5.65
C ALA A 155 0.42 -14.90 -6.67
N GLY A 156 1.27 -13.89 -6.80
CA GLY A 156 1.03 -12.73 -7.66
C GLY A 156 0.10 -11.66 -7.08
N GLN A 157 -0.49 -11.87 -5.90
CA GLN A 157 -1.25 -10.83 -5.24
C GLN A 157 -0.34 -9.80 -4.57
N TRP A 158 -0.86 -8.57 -4.53
CA TRP A 158 -0.27 -7.45 -3.81
C TRP A 158 -1.00 -7.24 -2.49
N VAL A 159 -0.23 -7.01 -1.44
CA VAL A 159 -0.76 -6.66 -0.11
C VAL A 159 -0.09 -5.39 0.35
N THR A 160 -0.86 -4.32 0.50
CA THR A 160 -0.40 -3.09 1.13
C THR A 160 -0.72 -3.11 2.62
N THR A 161 0.07 -2.42 3.43
CA THR A 161 0.06 -2.57 4.88
C THR A 161 -0.40 -1.31 5.62
N GLY A 162 -0.89 -0.33 4.89
CA GLY A 162 -1.39 0.93 5.42
C GLY A 162 -0.34 2.04 5.45
N SER A 163 -0.83 3.25 5.57
CA SER A 163 -0.07 4.48 5.41
C SER A 163 1.12 4.63 6.36
N CYS A 164 2.27 4.97 5.80
CA CYS A 164 3.46 5.38 6.55
C CYS A 164 3.54 6.91 6.75
N THR A 165 2.77 7.67 5.99
CA THR A 165 2.84 9.15 5.98
C THR A 165 1.59 9.83 6.53
N GLY A 166 0.46 9.15 6.55
CA GLY A 166 -0.86 9.76 6.57
C GLY A 166 -1.24 10.31 5.20
N THR A 167 -2.49 10.71 5.06
CA THR A 167 -3.05 11.21 3.80
C THR A 167 -2.62 12.65 3.54
N VAL A 168 -2.02 12.91 2.39
CA VAL A 168 -1.72 14.25 1.87
C VAL A 168 -2.67 14.54 0.72
N LEU A 169 -3.49 15.59 0.83
CA LEU A 169 -4.39 15.97 -0.25
C LEU A 169 -3.62 16.74 -1.32
N VAL A 170 -3.87 16.39 -2.58
CA VAL A 170 -3.24 17.01 -3.74
C VAL A 170 -4.28 17.46 -4.77
N ALA A 171 -3.88 18.33 -5.68
CA ALA A 171 -4.73 18.81 -6.76
C ALA A 171 -4.54 17.94 -8.03
N PRO A 172 -5.49 17.91 -8.97
CA PRO A 172 -5.24 17.43 -10.33
C PRO A 172 -3.99 18.10 -10.93
N GLY A 173 -3.20 17.36 -11.71
CA GLY A 173 -1.93 17.81 -12.24
C GLY A 173 -0.74 17.66 -11.28
N ALA A 174 -0.95 17.16 -10.06
CA ALA A 174 0.14 16.95 -9.12
C ALA A 174 1.02 15.76 -9.53
N ARG A 175 2.34 15.92 -9.41
CA ARG A 175 3.31 14.84 -9.46
C ARG A 175 3.68 14.42 -8.04
N VAL A 176 3.58 13.13 -7.75
CA VAL A 176 3.82 12.56 -6.44
C VAL A 176 4.91 11.52 -6.50
N MET A 177 5.84 11.54 -5.54
CA MET A 177 6.88 10.54 -5.38
C MET A 177 6.93 10.07 -3.93
N ALA A 178 6.85 8.76 -3.73
CA ALA A 178 7.09 8.10 -2.45
C ALA A 178 8.42 7.35 -2.49
N LYS A 179 9.23 7.49 -1.45
CA LYS A 179 10.50 6.75 -1.32
C LYS A 179 10.56 6.08 0.04
N LEU A 180 10.81 4.78 0.01
CA LEU A 180 11.12 3.94 1.16
C LEU A 180 12.60 3.58 1.10
N GLY A 181 13.40 4.09 2.04
CA GLY A 181 14.86 3.96 2.03
C GLY A 181 15.31 2.50 2.07
N GLY A 182 16.20 2.11 1.15
CA GLY A 182 16.67 0.73 1.02
C GLY A 182 15.67 -0.26 0.43
N ILE A 183 14.43 0.20 0.09
CA ILE A 183 13.41 -0.61 -0.57
C ILE A 183 13.21 -0.15 -2.02
N GLY A 184 12.72 1.07 -2.24
CA GLY A 184 12.42 1.53 -3.57
C GLY A 184 11.74 2.90 -3.61
N CYS A 185 11.20 3.21 -4.79
CA CYS A 185 10.50 4.45 -5.09
C CYS A 185 9.28 4.17 -5.97
N ALA A 186 8.19 4.88 -5.74
CA ALA A 186 7.01 4.91 -6.59
C ALA A 186 6.73 6.35 -7.01
N GLU A 187 6.32 6.55 -8.27
CA GLU A 187 6.00 7.86 -8.80
C GLU A 187 4.70 7.83 -9.60
N LEU A 188 3.89 8.87 -9.46
CA LEU A 188 2.70 9.07 -10.27
C LEU A 188 2.52 10.55 -10.67
N GLN A 189 1.77 10.73 -11.76
CA GLN A 189 1.26 12.01 -12.25
C GLN A 189 -0.27 11.93 -12.26
N CYS A 190 -0.93 12.82 -11.53
CA CYS A 190 -2.39 12.96 -11.60
C CYS A 190 -2.78 13.64 -12.92
N VAL A 191 -3.50 12.95 -13.81
CA VAL A 191 -3.92 13.46 -15.13
C VAL A 191 -5.44 13.53 -15.28
#